data_8e4efd6694ed533240b04c942b2b74c8
#
_entry.id   8e4efd6694ed533240b04c942b2b74c8
#
_cell.length_a   1.000
_cell.length_b   1.000
_cell.length_c   1.000
_cell.angle_alpha   90.00
_cell.angle_beta   90.00
_cell.angle_gamma   90.00
#
_symmetry.space_group_name_H-M   'P 1'
#
loop_
_entity.id
_entity.type
_entity.pdbx_description
1 polymer ?
#
loop_
_entity_poly.entity_id
_entity_poly.type
_entity_poly.pdbx_seq_one_letter_code
_entity_poly.pdbx_strand_id
1 'polypeptide(L)'
;MAAESPRQYVPLTCHGHSRPVPHISFSYLEKEETYYMISACKDGNPMLRDGVTGDWIGTFIGHKGAVWQARLSPDASNAATAAADFTAKIWDTHTATGGMEKKLRIFDLSDVSNLSGTPTIIPASSGFEIAEGVHTASIKFICWTIDPNIIVTASEKTLRWLDLPSRTCIQQKVLDGEIRACEMVSLASEHAAPTDIGGGMPVLAVSAGKTAYFWGGPRVMDELKRIVLPYSIASVALDLKGRKIVVGEEPGTWAKVIRYDDEVEIETHKGHHGPIWSIAFSPDGKLYATASEDGTIKMWKNCDGFYGLWRGGVERSAE
;
A
#
# COMPACT_ATOMS: atom_id res chain seq x y z
N MET A 1 -27.24 -1.90 29.46
CA MET A 1 -26.95 -1.47 28.07
C MET A 1 -26.63 -2.74 27.29
N ALA A 2 -27.47 -3.11 26.34
CA ALA A 2 -27.19 -4.25 25.49
C ALA A 2 -25.98 -3.89 24.61
N ALA A 3 -24.96 -4.76 24.56
CA ALA A 3 -23.85 -4.61 23.65
C ALA A 3 -24.40 -4.71 22.23
N GLU A 4 -24.28 -3.63 21.46
CA GLU A 4 -24.59 -3.68 20.03
C GLU A 4 -23.73 -4.80 19.40
N SER A 5 -24.41 -5.74 18.73
CA SER A 5 -23.70 -6.77 17.96
C SER A 5 -22.87 -6.08 16.88
N PRO A 6 -21.61 -6.50 16.67
CA PRO A 6 -20.75 -5.87 15.68
C PRO A 6 -21.41 -5.93 14.30
N ARG A 7 -21.52 -4.77 13.63
CA ARG A 7 -22.08 -4.66 12.28
C ARG A 7 -21.21 -5.50 11.33
N GLN A 8 -21.78 -6.54 10.80
CA GLN A 8 -21.09 -7.40 9.84
C GLN A 8 -21.35 -6.85 8.43
N TYR A 9 -20.38 -6.14 7.86
CA TYR A 9 -20.45 -5.68 6.47
C TYR A 9 -20.08 -6.81 5.52
N VAL A 10 -20.90 -6.99 4.47
CA VAL A 10 -20.60 -7.92 3.38
C VAL A 10 -19.61 -7.24 2.44
N PRO A 11 -18.40 -7.79 2.23
CA PRO A 11 -17.43 -7.20 1.31
C PRO A 11 -17.84 -7.42 -0.14
N LEU A 12 -17.43 -6.50 -1.01
CA LEU A 12 -17.36 -6.78 -2.44
C LEU A 12 -16.13 -7.63 -2.72
N THR A 13 -16.29 -8.72 -3.45
CA THR A 13 -15.18 -9.60 -3.79
C THR A 13 -14.81 -9.44 -5.25
N CYS A 14 -13.57 -8.99 -5.50
CA CYS A 14 -13.01 -8.88 -6.83
C CYS A 14 -12.27 -10.18 -7.18
N HIS A 15 -12.74 -10.84 -8.22
CA HIS A 15 -12.16 -12.07 -8.77
C HIS A 15 -11.31 -11.76 -10.01
N GLY A 16 -10.60 -12.78 -10.51
CA GLY A 16 -9.85 -12.73 -11.76
C GLY A 16 -8.39 -13.14 -11.63
N HIS A 17 -7.76 -12.90 -10.48
CA HIS A 17 -6.43 -13.43 -10.22
C HIS A 17 -6.47 -14.94 -9.95
N SER A 18 -5.48 -15.66 -10.46
CA SER A 18 -5.38 -17.12 -10.30
C SER A 18 -4.36 -17.53 -9.23
N ARG A 19 -3.67 -16.57 -8.63
CA ARG A 19 -2.62 -16.78 -7.63
C ARG A 19 -2.67 -15.67 -6.55
N PRO A 20 -1.90 -15.81 -5.45
CA PRO A 20 -1.82 -14.81 -4.40
C PRO A 20 -1.63 -13.38 -4.90
N VAL A 21 -2.31 -12.42 -4.23
CA VAL A 21 -2.24 -11.00 -4.50
C VAL A 21 -1.38 -10.32 -3.42
N PRO A 22 -0.07 -10.10 -3.66
CA PRO A 22 0.84 -9.58 -2.65
C PRO A 22 0.70 -8.08 -2.41
N HIS A 23 0.13 -7.32 -3.36
CA HIS A 23 0.05 -5.87 -3.23
C HIS A 23 -1.15 -5.28 -3.97
N ILE A 24 -1.77 -4.28 -3.34
CA ILE A 24 -2.79 -3.40 -3.94
C ILE A 24 -2.46 -1.94 -3.63
N SER A 25 -2.81 -1.05 -4.52
CA SER A 25 -2.79 0.39 -4.26
C SER A 25 -3.90 1.10 -5.01
N PHE A 26 -4.28 2.28 -4.50
CA PHE A 26 -5.22 3.18 -5.15
C PHE A 26 -4.47 4.36 -5.79
N SER A 27 -5.04 4.94 -6.85
CA SER A 27 -4.66 6.27 -7.34
C SER A 27 -5.12 7.35 -6.35
N TYR A 28 -4.74 8.61 -6.59
CA TYR A 28 -5.37 9.71 -5.87
C TYR A 28 -6.78 9.96 -6.39
N LEU A 29 -7.52 10.79 -5.65
CA LEU A 29 -8.85 11.24 -6.05
C LEU A 29 -8.73 12.24 -7.20
N GLU A 30 -9.41 11.98 -8.32
CA GLU A 30 -9.48 12.91 -9.42
C GLU A 30 -10.63 13.94 -9.23
N LYS A 31 -10.69 14.95 -10.08
CA LYS A 31 -11.65 16.06 -9.99
C LYS A 31 -13.12 15.64 -9.99
N GLU A 32 -13.43 14.42 -10.45
CA GLU A 32 -14.80 13.86 -10.50
C GLU A 32 -15.06 12.86 -9.37
N GLU A 33 -14.27 12.90 -8.29
CA GLU A 33 -14.33 11.91 -7.19
C GLU A 33 -14.13 10.46 -7.67
N THR A 34 -13.46 10.28 -8.80
CA THR A 34 -13.11 8.96 -9.34
C THR A 34 -11.69 8.58 -8.92
N TYR A 35 -11.48 7.31 -8.71
CA TYR A 35 -10.17 6.75 -8.45
C TYR A 35 -10.14 5.27 -8.88
N TYR A 36 -8.94 4.77 -9.05
CA TYR A 36 -8.70 3.43 -9.56
C TYR A 36 -7.89 2.60 -8.56
N MET A 37 -8.06 1.29 -8.62
CA MET A 37 -7.28 0.33 -7.86
C MET A 37 -6.42 -0.51 -8.81
N ILE A 38 -5.14 -0.67 -8.50
CA ILE A 38 -4.25 -1.62 -9.17
C ILE A 38 -3.85 -2.72 -8.21
N SER A 39 -3.80 -3.94 -8.72
CA SER A 39 -3.37 -5.12 -7.97
C SER A 39 -2.19 -5.81 -8.65
N ALA A 40 -1.18 -6.17 -7.88
CA ALA A 40 -0.11 -7.07 -8.29
C ALA A 40 -0.50 -8.51 -7.95
N CYS A 41 -0.12 -9.45 -8.80
CA CYS A 41 -0.41 -10.86 -8.56
C CYS A 41 0.76 -11.77 -8.92
N LYS A 42 0.91 -12.88 -8.21
CA LYS A 42 1.91 -13.90 -8.50
C LYS A 42 1.62 -14.67 -9.80
N ASP A 43 0.47 -14.42 -10.45
CA ASP A 43 0.18 -14.95 -11.80
C ASP A 43 0.87 -14.20 -12.94
N GLY A 44 1.55 -13.08 -12.62
CA GLY A 44 2.28 -12.26 -13.59
C GLY A 44 1.45 -11.17 -14.27
N ASN A 45 0.16 -11.04 -13.94
CA ASN A 45 -0.80 -10.18 -14.61
C ASN A 45 -1.41 -9.15 -13.63
N PRO A 46 -0.83 -7.97 -13.47
CA PRO A 46 -1.46 -6.89 -12.73
C PRO A 46 -2.81 -6.50 -13.33
N MET A 47 -3.77 -6.15 -12.49
CA MET A 47 -5.11 -5.75 -12.94
C MET A 47 -5.44 -4.34 -12.48
N LEU A 48 -6.04 -3.57 -13.41
CA LEU A 48 -6.63 -2.26 -13.13
C LEU A 48 -8.14 -2.43 -12.93
N ARG A 49 -8.67 -1.78 -11.91
CA ARG A 49 -10.08 -1.83 -11.54
C ARG A 49 -10.60 -0.44 -11.21
N ASP A 50 -11.90 -0.26 -11.38
CA ASP A 50 -12.62 0.86 -10.79
C ASP A 50 -12.46 0.79 -9.26
N GLY A 51 -12.08 1.90 -8.65
CA GLY A 51 -11.76 1.95 -7.23
C GLY A 51 -12.98 1.89 -6.31
N VAL A 52 -14.16 2.29 -6.81
CA VAL A 52 -15.41 2.32 -6.06
C VAL A 52 -16.18 1.01 -6.18
N THR A 53 -16.29 0.49 -7.40
CA THR A 53 -17.10 -0.71 -7.68
C THR A 53 -16.32 -2.01 -7.67
N GLY A 54 -14.99 -1.94 -7.85
CA GLY A 54 -14.12 -3.10 -7.98
C GLY A 54 -14.18 -3.76 -9.37
N ASP A 55 -14.93 -3.17 -10.31
CA ASP A 55 -15.09 -3.69 -11.66
C ASP A 55 -13.76 -3.73 -12.41
N TRP A 56 -13.54 -4.80 -13.13
CA TRP A 56 -12.34 -4.96 -13.95
C TRP A 56 -12.37 -4.00 -15.15
N ILE A 57 -11.26 -3.27 -15.33
CA ILE A 57 -11.04 -2.35 -16.45
C ILE A 57 -10.06 -2.97 -17.45
N GLY A 58 -8.95 -3.51 -16.94
CA GLY A 58 -7.91 -4.04 -17.80
C GLY A 58 -6.87 -4.88 -17.08
N THR A 59 -6.07 -5.60 -17.85
CA THR A 59 -4.96 -6.44 -17.36
C THR A 59 -3.68 -6.04 -18.06
N PHE A 60 -2.62 -5.81 -17.31
CA PHE A 60 -1.29 -5.53 -17.83
C PHE A 60 -0.58 -6.84 -18.16
N ILE A 61 -0.37 -7.10 -19.46
CA ILE A 61 0.23 -8.35 -19.93
C ILE A 61 1.66 -8.10 -20.37
N GLY A 62 2.62 -8.87 -19.82
CA GLY A 62 4.00 -8.77 -20.27
C GLY A 62 5.07 -9.19 -19.27
N HIS A 63 4.77 -9.34 -17.99
CA HIS A 63 5.70 -9.95 -17.05
C HIS A 63 5.77 -11.48 -17.26
N LYS A 64 6.97 -12.03 -17.06
CA LYS A 64 7.24 -13.48 -17.15
C LYS A 64 7.39 -14.14 -15.79
N GLY A 65 7.11 -13.42 -14.71
CA GLY A 65 7.22 -13.87 -13.33
C GLY A 65 6.22 -13.19 -12.43
N ALA A 66 6.15 -13.65 -11.18
CA ALA A 66 5.25 -13.10 -10.17
C ALA A 66 5.46 -11.59 -10.01
N VAL A 67 4.37 -10.81 -10.07
CA VAL A 67 4.42 -9.37 -9.81
C VAL A 67 4.25 -9.16 -8.31
N TRP A 68 5.23 -8.51 -7.72
CA TRP A 68 5.28 -8.29 -6.28
C TRP A 68 4.66 -6.96 -5.84
N GLN A 69 4.78 -5.94 -6.68
CA GLN A 69 4.29 -4.61 -6.39
C GLN A 69 3.75 -3.95 -7.65
N ALA A 70 2.66 -3.20 -7.50
CA ALA A 70 2.05 -2.40 -8.54
C ALA A 70 1.56 -1.09 -7.95
N ARG A 71 1.81 0.02 -8.63
CA ARG A 71 1.40 1.36 -8.22
C ARG A 71 0.87 2.14 -9.40
N LEU A 72 -0.08 3.01 -9.12
CA LEU A 72 -0.57 4.02 -10.06
C LEU A 72 0.12 5.36 -9.81
N SER A 73 0.29 6.15 -10.86
CA SER A 73 0.58 7.57 -10.70
C SER A 73 -0.58 8.28 -9.99
N PRO A 74 -0.37 9.47 -9.41
CA PRO A 74 -1.43 10.22 -8.75
C PRO A 74 -2.67 10.43 -9.60
N ASP A 75 -2.48 10.72 -10.88
CA ASP A 75 -3.54 10.93 -11.89
C ASP A 75 -4.01 9.65 -12.57
N ALA A 76 -3.57 8.51 -12.11
CA ALA A 76 -3.85 7.19 -12.68
C ALA A 76 -3.50 7.03 -14.19
N SER A 77 -2.85 8.02 -14.80
CA SER A 77 -2.44 7.94 -16.21
C SER A 77 -1.42 6.84 -16.46
N ASN A 78 -0.72 6.42 -15.40
CA ASN A 78 0.40 5.51 -15.49
C ASN A 78 0.42 4.48 -14.36
N ALA A 79 1.06 3.36 -14.64
CA ALA A 79 1.29 2.31 -13.66
C ALA A 79 2.77 1.88 -13.67
N ALA A 80 3.28 1.56 -12.48
CA ALA A 80 4.58 0.93 -12.30
C ALA A 80 4.39 -0.45 -11.68
N THR A 81 5.08 -1.46 -12.21
CA THR A 81 5.02 -2.83 -11.72
C THR A 81 6.41 -3.42 -11.57
N ALA A 82 6.64 -4.19 -10.51
CA ALA A 82 7.91 -4.86 -10.24
C ALA A 82 7.68 -6.37 -10.07
N ALA A 83 8.49 -7.19 -10.76
CA ALA A 83 8.26 -8.63 -10.83
C ALA A 83 9.51 -9.49 -10.59
N ALA A 84 9.26 -10.77 -10.34
CA ALA A 84 10.29 -11.80 -10.16
C ALA A 84 11.03 -12.17 -11.47
N ASP A 85 10.63 -11.63 -12.61
CA ASP A 85 11.35 -11.72 -13.87
C ASP A 85 12.54 -10.75 -13.93
N PHE A 86 12.88 -10.12 -12.81
CA PHE A 86 13.94 -9.12 -12.66
C PHE A 86 13.70 -7.85 -13.48
N THR A 87 12.45 -7.58 -13.85
CA THR A 87 12.07 -6.34 -14.54
C THR A 87 11.13 -5.52 -13.69
N ALA A 88 11.33 -4.20 -13.74
CA ALA A 88 10.28 -3.23 -13.44
C ALA A 88 9.76 -2.69 -14.78
N LYS A 89 8.45 -2.66 -14.92
CA LYS A 89 7.79 -2.11 -16.09
C LYS A 89 7.07 -0.85 -15.71
N ILE A 90 7.36 0.20 -16.43
CA ILE A 90 6.72 1.49 -16.28
C ILE A 90 5.88 1.71 -17.52
N TRP A 91 4.70 2.09 -17.25
CA TRP A 91 3.70 2.46 -18.22
C TRP A 91 3.50 3.97 -18.13
N ASP A 92 4.65 4.71 -18.17
CA ASP A 92 4.96 6.13 -18.02
C ASP A 92 5.18 6.64 -16.57
N THR A 93 6.24 7.43 -16.37
CA THR A 93 6.78 8.25 -15.26
C THR A 93 7.84 7.67 -14.30
N HIS A 94 8.53 8.54 -13.56
CA HIS A 94 9.73 8.36 -12.71
C HIS A 94 9.62 7.17 -11.74
N THR A 95 10.61 6.29 -11.76
CA THR A 95 10.59 5.11 -10.89
C THR A 95 11.94 4.84 -10.24
N ALA A 96 11.89 4.55 -8.93
CA ALA A 96 13.00 3.96 -8.20
C ALA A 96 12.84 2.45 -8.17
N THR A 97 13.92 1.71 -8.38
CA THR A 97 13.92 0.25 -8.32
C THR A 97 14.82 -0.26 -7.21
N GLY A 98 14.35 -1.23 -6.46
CA GLY A 98 15.12 -2.00 -5.50
C GLY A 98 14.76 -3.47 -5.62
N GLY A 99 15.69 -4.36 -5.26
CA GLY A 99 15.42 -5.77 -5.46
C GLY A 99 16.39 -6.71 -4.74
N MET A 100 16.37 -7.97 -5.14
CA MET A 100 17.19 -9.04 -4.58
C MET A 100 18.69 -8.80 -4.68
N GLU A 101 19.14 -7.96 -5.59
CA GLU A 101 20.54 -7.55 -5.74
C GLU A 101 21.06 -6.62 -4.63
N LYS A 102 20.21 -6.25 -3.67
CA LYS A 102 20.55 -5.39 -2.51
C LYS A 102 20.99 -3.97 -2.90
N LYS A 103 20.61 -3.51 -4.07
CA LYS A 103 20.96 -2.21 -4.63
C LYS A 103 19.72 -1.38 -4.86
N LEU A 104 19.78 -0.12 -4.46
CA LEU A 104 18.80 0.89 -4.84
C LEU A 104 19.37 1.67 -6.02
N ARG A 105 18.65 1.63 -7.13
CA ARG A 105 18.96 2.42 -8.33
C ARG A 105 17.84 3.37 -8.65
N ILE A 106 18.21 4.56 -9.06
CA ILE A 106 17.31 5.58 -9.57
C ILE A 106 17.63 5.79 -11.04
N PHE A 107 16.57 5.84 -11.84
CA PHE A 107 16.65 6.07 -13.26
C PHE A 107 15.96 7.38 -13.58
N ASP A 108 16.63 8.22 -14.40
CA ASP A 108 16.00 9.37 -15.00
C ASP A 108 15.19 8.91 -16.23
N LEU A 109 13.94 9.26 -16.27
CA LEU A 109 13.01 8.88 -17.34
C LEU A 109 12.55 10.09 -18.15
N SER A 110 13.13 11.26 -17.94
CA SER A 110 12.78 12.49 -18.66
C SER A 110 12.87 12.37 -20.18
N ASP A 111 13.79 11.51 -20.67
CA ASP A 111 13.99 11.26 -22.10
C ASP A 111 13.04 10.20 -22.69
N VAL A 112 12.23 9.54 -21.86
CA VAL A 112 11.32 8.45 -22.29
C VAL A 112 9.94 8.99 -22.68
N SER A 113 9.88 10.16 -23.28
CA SER A 113 8.65 10.90 -23.57
C SER A 113 7.77 10.36 -24.72
N ASN A 114 8.18 9.27 -25.39
CA ASN A 114 7.43 8.68 -26.51
C ASN A 114 7.27 7.16 -26.35
N LEU A 115 6.26 6.75 -25.60
CA LEU A 115 5.82 5.34 -25.52
C LEU A 115 5.05 4.96 -26.79
N SER A 116 5.73 4.93 -27.94
CA SER A 116 5.15 4.48 -29.18
C SER A 116 5.26 2.94 -29.32
N GLY A 117 4.40 2.19 -28.65
CA GLY A 117 4.10 0.79 -28.94
C GLY A 117 5.22 -0.26 -28.80
N THR A 118 6.48 0.12 -28.80
CA THR A 118 7.63 -0.78 -28.57
C THR A 118 8.26 -0.54 -27.22
N PRO A 119 8.48 -1.57 -26.38
CA PRO A 119 9.11 -1.40 -25.08
C PRO A 119 10.52 -0.83 -25.20
N THR A 120 10.78 0.33 -24.59
CA THR A 120 12.13 0.86 -24.43
C THR A 120 12.82 0.13 -23.29
N ILE A 121 13.99 -0.47 -23.56
CA ILE A 121 14.80 -1.13 -22.53
C ILE A 121 15.81 -0.13 -21.98
N ILE A 122 15.66 0.20 -20.69
CA ILE A 122 16.62 1.03 -19.97
C ILE A 122 17.64 0.08 -19.32
N PRO A 123 18.92 0.13 -19.72
CA PRO A 123 19.93 -0.75 -19.15
C PRO A 123 20.21 -0.37 -17.68
N ALA A 124 20.49 -1.37 -16.83
CA ALA A 124 20.80 -1.15 -15.42
C ALA A 124 21.99 -0.21 -15.19
N SER A 125 22.88 -0.08 -16.16
CA SER A 125 24.04 0.82 -16.16
C SER A 125 23.67 2.31 -16.28
N SER A 126 22.47 2.65 -16.75
CA SER A 126 22.03 4.05 -16.86
C SER A 126 21.46 4.58 -15.53
N GLY A 127 21.13 3.69 -14.58
CA GLY A 127 20.74 4.10 -13.23
C GLY A 127 21.93 4.40 -12.34
N PHE A 128 21.77 5.34 -11.43
CA PHE A 128 22.78 5.59 -10.40
C PHE A 128 22.42 4.90 -9.10
N GLU A 129 23.42 4.28 -8.45
CA GLU A 129 23.25 3.58 -7.18
C GLU A 129 23.30 4.57 -6.01
N ILE A 130 22.37 4.41 -5.08
CA ILE A 130 22.29 5.20 -3.84
C ILE A 130 22.83 4.37 -2.69
N ALA A 131 23.70 4.97 -1.88
CA ALA A 131 24.23 4.39 -0.65
C ALA A 131 24.81 2.98 -0.88
N GLU A 132 25.83 2.89 -1.73
CA GLU A 132 26.49 1.64 -2.06
C GLU A 132 26.91 0.86 -0.79
N GLY A 133 26.59 -0.43 -0.76
CA GLY A 133 26.95 -1.32 0.35
C GLY A 133 26.12 -1.14 1.64
N VAL A 134 25.19 -0.19 1.70
CA VAL A 134 24.34 0.04 2.89
C VAL A 134 23.35 -1.09 3.11
N HIS A 135 22.85 -1.72 2.04
CA HIS A 135 21.90 -2.83 2.13
C HIS A 135 22.62 -4.17 2.20
N THR A 136 22.45 -4.86 3.31
CA THR A 136 22.98 -6.22 3.53
C THR A 136 22.04 -7.32 3.07
N ALA A 137 20.77 -6.98 2.86
CA ALA A 137 19.71 -7.88 2.43
C ALA A 137 18.87 -7.27 1.31
N SER A 138 18.00 -8.08 0.70
CA SER A 138 17.10 -7.66 -0.36
C SER A 138 16.19 -6.51 0.08
N ILE A 139 16.06 -5.51 -0.75
CA ILE A 139 15.14 -4.38 -0.53
C ILE A 139 13.73 -4.87 -0.89
N LYS A 140 12.82 -4.85 0.10
CA LYS A 140 11.44 -5.29 -0.08
C LYS A 140 10.49 -4.17 -0.42
N PHE A 141 10.74 -2.98 0.16
CA PHE A 141 9.87 -1.83 0.00
C PHE A 141 10.70 -0.57 -0.23
N ILE A 142 10.16 0.31 -1.07
CA ILE A 142 10.71 1.64 -1.36
C ILE A 142 9.55 2.62 -1.29
N CYS A 143 9.71 3.69 -0.52
CA CYS A 143 8.72 4.75 -0.38
C CYS A 143 9.38 6.11 -0.59
N TRP A 144 8.80 6.94 -1.46
CA TRP A 144 9.14 8.34 -1.57
C TRP A 144 8.50 9.11 -0.42
N THR A 145 9.22 10.08 0.14
CA THR A 145 8.67 11.03 1.11
C THR A 145 8.16 12.29 0.41
N ILE A 146 7.58 13.24 1.15
CA ILE A 146 7.24 14.55 0.60
C ILE A 146 8.50 15.29 0.14
N ASP A 147 9.59 15.17 0.89
CA ASP A 147 10.89 15.69 0.47
C ASP A 147 11.38 14.83 -0.70
N PRO A 148 11.43 15.37 -1.93
CA PRO A 148 11.80 14.59 -3.11
C PRO A 148 13.26 14.09 -3.05
N ASN A 149 14.06 14.59 -2.12
CA ASN A 149 15.42 14.17 -1.92
C ASN A 149 15.55 12.99 -0.95
N ILE A 150 14.47 12.56 -0.30
CA ILE A 150 14.50 11.50 0.70
C ILE A 150 13.69 10.29 0.26
N ILE A 151 14.34 9.14 0.24
CA ILE A 151 13.70 7.84 0.02
C ILE A 151 13.82 6.97 1.28
N VAL A 152 12.75 6.29 1.62
CA VAL A 152 12.75 5.25 2.65
C VAL A 152 12.83 3.88 2.00
N THR A 153 13.73 3.05 2.47
CA THR A 153 13.85 1.65 2.04
C THR A 153 13.67 0.72 3.22
N ALA A 154 13.05 -0.42 2.98
CA ALA A 154 12.87 -1.47 3.97
C ALA A 154 13.51 -2.78 3.50
N SER A 155 14.35 -3.37 4.35
CA SER A 155 14.96 -4.67 4.12
C SER A 155 15.02 -5.47 5.42
N GLU A 156 14.52 -6.70 5.43
CA GLU A 156 14.39 -7.56 6.61
C GLU A 156 13.72 -6.83 7.80
N LYS A 157 14.51 -6.42 8.80
CA LYS A 157 14.05 -5.72 10.00
C LYS A 157 14.44 -4.25 10.03
N THR A 158 15.03 -3.75 8.94
CA THR A 158 15.68 -2.44 8.95
C THR A 158 15.04 -1.48 7.98
N LEU A 159 14.63 -0.32 8.49
CA LEU A 159 14.28 0.86 7.71
C LEU A 159 15.50 1.76 7.57
N ARG A 160 15.66 2.35 6.39
CA ARG A 160 16.72 3.32 6.10
C ARG A 160 16.16 4.51 5.36
N TRP A 161 16.56 5.70 5.79
CA TRP A 161 16.30 6.96 5.11
C TRP A 161 17.56 7.34 4.34
N LEU A 162 17.42 7.47 3.04
CA LEU A 162 18.52 7.73 2.11
C LEU A 162 18.33 9.11 1.50
N ASP A 163 19.38 9.92 1.57
CA ASP A 163 19.44 11.24 0.96
C ASP A 163 20.01 11.12 -0.46
N LEU A 164 19.24 11.54 -1.45
CA LEU A 164 19.60 11.39 -2.86
C LEU A 164 20.76 12.28 -3.29
N PRO A 165 20.80 13.58 -2.92
CA PRO A 165 21.91 14.45 -3.29
C PRO A 165 23.26 13.95 -2.77
N SER A 166 23.33 13.59 -1.50
CA SER A 166 24.59 13.08 -0.90
C SER A 166 24.84 11.60 -1.17
N ARG A 167 23.81 10.87 -1.64
CA ARG A 167 23.83 9.41 -1.85
C ARG A 167 24.19 8.61 -0.60
N THR A 168 23.79 9.10 0.56
CA THR A 168 24.14 8.49 1.86
C THR A 168 22.88 8.05 2.63
N CYS A 169 23.08 7.12 3.55
CA CYS A 169 22.07 6.77 4.55
C CYS A 169 22.14 7.75 5.70
N ILE A 170 21.12 8.59 5.87
CA ILE A 170 21.07 9.62 6.91
C ILE A 170 20.47 9.13 8.21
N GLN A 171 19.63 8.07 8.16
CA GLN A 171 19.05 7.45 9.35
C GLN A 171 18.77 5.97 9.10
N GLN A 172 18.91 5.17 10.15
CA GLN A 172 18.57 3.76 10.16
C GLN A 172 17.84 3.40 11.44
N LYS A 173 16.81 2.55 11.33
CA LYS A 173 16.06 1.97 12.45
C LYS A 173 15.95 0.47 12.28
N VAL A 174 16.32 -0.27 13.30
CA VAL A 174 16.08 -1.73 13.38
C VAL A 174 14.80 -1.94 14.17
N LEU A 175 13.86 -2.69 13.61
CA LEU A 175 12.56 -2.98 14.20
C LEU A 175 12.54 -4.34 14.91
N ASP A 176 11.52 -4.57 15.72
CA ASP A 176 11.40 -5.76 16.57
C ASP A 176 11.11 -7.05 15.79
N GLY A 177 10.68 -6.94 14.53
CA GLY A 177 10.36 -8.07 13.67
C GLY A 177 10.71 -7.83 12.20
N GLU A 178 10.51 -8.86 11.38
CA GLU A 178 10.65 -8.74 9.94
C GLU A 178 9.59 -7.81 9.39
N ILE A 179 10.01 -6.88 8.51
CA ILE A 179 9.09 -5.94 7.86
C ILE A 179 8.29 -6.68 6.79
N ARG A 180 6.97 -6.64 6.93
CA ARG A 180 6.00 -7.32 6.05
C ARG A 180 5.25 -6.34 5.16
N ALA A 181 5.00 -5.11 5.63
CA ALA A 181 4.43 -4.03 4.84
C ALA A 181 5.11 -2.71 5.20
N CYS A 182 5.21 -1.82 4.22
CA CYS A 182 5.77 -0.49 4.37
C CYS A 182 5.12 0.40 3.31
N GLU A 183 4.24 1.30 3.75
CA GLU A 183 3.39 2.09 2.88
C GLU A 183 3.38 3.55 3.32
N MET A 184 3.49 4.46 2.34
CA MET A 184 3.26 5.88 2.56
C MET A 184 1.77 6.16 2.42
N VAL A 185 1.16 6.68 3.47
CA VAL A 185 -0.26 7.05 3.50
C VAL A 185 -0.36 8.57 3.46
N SER A 186 -1.10 9.07 2.49
CA SER A 186 -1.34 10.51 2.32
C SER A 186 -2.80 10.78 1.93
N LEU A 187 -3.29 11.93 2.31
CA LEU A 187 -4.53 12.50 1.78
C LEU A 187 -4.17 13.54 0.72
N ALA A 188 -5.07 13.76 -0.23
CA ALA A 188 -4.95 14.91 -1.12
C ALA A 188 -4.91 16.20 -0.27
N SER A 189 -4.10 17.18 -0.68
CA SER A 189 -3.84 18.39 0.12
C SER A 189 -5.12 19.17 0.50
N GLU A 190 -6.13 19.12 -0.34
CA GLU A 190 -7.46 19.71 -0.13
C GLU A 190 -8.31 18.96 0.92
N HIS A 191 -7.94 17.73 1.26
CA HIS A 191 -8.63 16.89 2.23
C HIS A 191 -7.85 16.72 3.53
N ALA A 192 -6.59 17.11 3.59
CA ALA A 192 -5.74 17.01 4.75
C ALA A 192 -6.04 18.12 5.76
N ALA A 193 -6.11 17.77 7.05
CA ALA A 193 -6.35 18.71 8.13
C ALA A 193 -5.28 18.60 9.22
N PRO A 194 -4.96 19.70 9.94
CA PRO A 194 -4.01 19.64 11.07
C PRO A 194 -4.43 18.71 12.21
N THR A 195 -5.71 18.34 12.27
CA THR A 195 -6.28 17.40 13.26
C THR A 195 -6.08 15.93 12.88
N ASP A 196 -5.72 15.66 11.63
CA ASP A 196 -5.49 14.30 11.15
C ASP A 196 -4.21 13.70 11.77
N ILE A 197 -4.09 12.39 11.75
CA ILE A 197 -2.83 11.74 12.15
C ILE A 197 -1.72 12.24 11.21
N GLY A 198 -0.60 12.70 11.79
CA GLY A 198 0.49 13.32 11.03
C GLY A 198 0.32 14.83 10.79
N GLY A 199 -0.74 15.46 11.31
CA GLY A 199 -0.94 16.91 11.19
C GLY A 199 -1.19 17.37 9.74
N GLY A 200 -1.85 16.56 8.93
CA GLY A 200 -2.10 16.81 7.52
C GLY A 200 -0.95 16.43 6.59
N MET A 201 0.17 15.95 7.12
CA MET A 201 1.31 15.42 6.34
C MET A 201 1.19 13.90 6.15
N PRO A 202 1.82 13.33 5.10
CA PRO A 202 1.92 11.89 4.94
C PRO A 202 2.54 11.19 6.14
N VAL A 203 2.07 9.97 6.36
CA VAL A 203 2.54 9.09 7.42
C VAL A 203 3.04 7.79 6.80
N LEU A 204 4.22 7.36 7.19
CA LEU A 204 4.75 6.04 6.85
C LEU A 204 4.19 5.02 7.85
N ALA A 205 3.44 4.05 7.35
CA ALA A 205 2.91 2.93 8.11
C ALA A 205 3.70 1.66 7.82
N VAL A 206 4.19 0.99 8.84
CA VAL A 206 5.04 -0.21 8.71
C VAL A 206 4.56 -1.30 9.63
N SER A 207 4.40 -2.52 9.12
CA SER A 207 4.21 -3.72 9.93
C SER A 207 5.53 -4.48 10.08
N ALA A 208 5.90 -4.79 11.33
CA ALA A 208 7.08 -5.60 11.62
C ALA A 208 6.82 -6.53 12.81
N GLY A 209 6.77 -7.84 12.56
CA GLY A 209 6.44 -8.83 13.57
C GLY A 209 5.04 -8.61 14.16
N LYS A 210 4.97 -8.24 15.43
CA LYS A 210 3.70 -7.97 16.13
C LYS A 210 3.39 -6.48 16.26
N THR A 211 4.19 -5.61 15.68
CA THR A 211 4.11 -4.17 15.92
C THR A 211 3.81 -3.42 14.63
N ALA A 212 2.83 -2.54 14.70
CA ALA A 212 2.58 -1.51 13.69
C ALA A 212 3.28 -0.22 14.12
N TYR A 213 4.10 0.34 13.25
CA TYR A 213 4.86 1.57 13.48
C TYR A 213 4.38 2.67 12.54
N PHE A 214 4.41 3.92 13.03
CA PHE A 214 3.98 5.10 12.28
C PHE A 214 5.01 6.22 12.43
N TRP A 215 5.47 6.75 11.29
CA TRP A 215 6.38 7.91 11.25
C TRP A 215 5.77 9.04 10.44
N GLY A 216 5.99 10.27 10.90
CA GLY A 216 5.51 11.50 10.26
C GLY A 216 6.60 12.56 10.15
N GLY A 217 6.15 13.79 9.90
CA GLY A 217 7.02 14.93 9.67
C GLY A 217 7.45 15.07 8.20
N PRO A 218 8.10 16.18 7.82
CA PRO A 218 8.45 16.49 6.42
C PRO A 218 9.32 15.43 5.74
N ARG A 219 10.16 14.73 6.50
CA ARG A 219 11.05 13.66 6.03
C ARG A 219 10.61 12.29 6.52
N VAL A 220 9.45 12.22 7.18
CA VAL A 220 8.88 10.98 7.74
C VAL A 220 9.85 10.28 8.69
N MET A 221 10.59 11.06 9.48
CA MET A 221 11.64 10.58 10.39
C MET A 221 11.19 10.58 11.86
N ASP A 222 10.09 11.26 12.17
CA ASP A 222 9.56 11.39 13.52
C ASP A 222 8.62 10.22 13.83
N GLU A 223 8.96 9.38 14.81
CA GLU A 223 8.09 8.29 15.25
C GLU A 223 6.88 8.86 15.97
N LEU A 224 5.70 8.74 15.36
CA LEU A 224 4.44 9.24 15.92
C LEU A 224 3.87 8.28 16.94
N LYS A 225 3.86 6.99 16.59
CA LYS A 225 3.28 5.94 17.44
C LYS A 225 3.77 4.56 17.02
N ARG A 226 3.75 3.62 17.98
CA ARG A 226 3.80 2.17 17.74
C ARG A 226 2.67 1.50 18.49
N ILE A 227 2.05 0.50 17.86
CA ILE A 227 0.97 -0.30 18.44
C ILE A 227 1.43 -1.75 18.47
N VAL A 228 1.50 -2.35 19.64
CA VAL A 228 1.94 -3.73 19.83
C VAL A 228 0.72 -4.63 19.95
N LEU A 229 0.62 -5.63 19.09
CA LEU A 229 -0.51 -6.55 19.04
C LEU A 229 -0.15 -7.92 19.62
N PRO A 230 -1.12 -8.71 20.10
CA PRO A 230 -0.86 -10.03 20.64
C PRO A 230 -0.49 -11.09 19.57
N TYR A 231 -0.72 -10.79 18.30
CA TYR A 231 -0.48 -11.64 17.13
C TYR A 231 0.49 -10.97 16.15
N SER A 232 1.07 -11.74 15.23
CA SER A 232 1.88 -11.21 14.13
C SER A 232 0.99 -10.60 13.05
N ILE A 233 1.50 -9.57 12.38
CA ILE A 233 0.78 -8.83 11.34
C ILE A 233 1.53 -8.89 10.01
N ALA A 234 0.82 -9.31 8.97
CA ALA A 234 1.35 -9.36 7.60
C ALA A 234 1.25 -8.03 6.88
N SER A 235 0.24 -7.23 7.21
CA SER A 235 -0.02 -5.94 6.54
C SER A 235 -0.67 -4.94 7.50
N VAL A 236 -0.50 -3.66 7.21
CA VAL A 236 -1.12 -2.55 7.96
C VAL A 236 -1.51 -1.43 7.00
N ALA A 237 -2.67 -0.85 7.21
CA ALA A 237 -3.10 0.38 6.58
C ALA A 237 -3.64 1.35 7.63
N LEU A 238 -3.50 2.66 7.36
CA LEU A 238 -3.85 3.73 8.28
C LEU A 238 -4.93 4.63 7.66
N ASP A 239 -6.02 4.84 8.36
CA ASP A 239 -7.00 5.88 8.08
C ASP A 239 -6.64 7.13 8.88
N LEU A 240 -6.08 8.13 8.20
CA LEU A 240 -5.58 9.36 8.82
C LEU A 240 -6.69 10.18 9.48
N LYS A 241 -7.87 10.24 8.85
CA LYS A 241 -9.05 10.98 9.34
C LYS A 241 -9.84 10.19 10.36
N GLY A 242 -10.17 8.94 10.02
CA GLY A 242 -10.97 8.07 10.87
C GLY A 242 -10.22 7.58 12.11
N ARG A 243 -8.93 7.92 12.24
CA ARG A 243 -8.07 7.58 13.38
C ARG A 243 -8.13 6.11 13.75
N LYS A 244 -7.96 5.26 12.73
CA LYS A 244 -7.98 3.80 12.87
C LYS A 244 -6.98 3.15 11.92
N ILE A 245 -6.58 1.94 12.29
CA ILE A 245 -5.74 1.08 11.46
C ILE A 245 -6.49 -0.19 11.11
N VAL A 246 -6.17 -0.75 9.97
CA VAL A 246 -6.59 -2.10 9.60
C VAL A 246 -5.34 -2.96 9.47
N VAL A 247 -5.34 -4.11 10.12
CA VAL A 247 -4.21 -5.06 10.10
C VAL A 247 -4.67 -6.43 9.58
N GLY A 248 -3.82 -7.07 8.81
CA GLY A 248 -3.96 -8.48 8.44
C GLY A 248 -3.18 -9.36 9.42
N GLU A 249 -3.88 -10.26 10.10
CA GLU A 249 -3.26 -11.22 11.04
C GLU A 249 -2.47 -12.30 10.28
N GLU A 250 -1.30 -12.67 10.79
CA GLU A 250 -0.48 -13.79 10.27
C GLU A 250 -0.26 -14.84 11.37
N PRO A 251 -0.53 -16.11 11.13
CA PRO A 251 -1.01 -16.77 9.89
C PRO A 251 -2.52 -16.70 9.66
N GLY A 252 -3.22 -15.87 10.41
CA GLY A 252 -4.67 -15.71 10.33
C GLY A 252 -5.15 -15.20 8.96
N THR A 253 -6.48 -15.21 8.80
CA THR A 253 -7.16 -14.82 7.55
C THR A 253 -8.09 -13.64 7.75
N TRP A 254 -8.02 -13.00 8.92
CA TRP A 254 -8.93 -11.93 9.32
C TRP A 254 -8.28 -10.56 9.21
N ALA A 255 -9.07 -9.59 8.78
CA ALA A 255 -8.71 -8.18 8.88
C ALA A 255 -9.30 -7.62 10.19
N LYS A 256 -8.48 -6.99 11.00
CA LYS A 256 -8.90 -6.40 12.27
C LYS A 256 -8.76 -4.89 12.21
N VAL A 257 -9.81 -4.21 12.62
CA VAL A 257 -9.86 -2.75 12.70
C VAL A 257 -9.61 -2.33 14.12
N ILE A 258 -8.62 -1.47 14.32
CA ILE A 258 -8.17 -1.04 15.65
C ILE A 258 -8.17 0.48 15.67
N ARG A 259 -8.72 1.07 16.73
CA ARG A 259 -8.68 2.52 16.93
C ARG A 259 -7.25 2.96 17.24
N TYR A 260 -6.79 4.00 16.54
CA TYR A 260 -5.39 4.45 16.65
C TYR A 260 -5.07 5.04 18.02
N ASP A 261 -6.01 5.72 18.66
CA ASP A 261 -5.74 6.49 19.88
C ASP A 261 -5.61 5.61 21.13
N ASP A 262 -6.55 4.71 21.35
CA ASP A 262 -6.66 3.85 22.55
C ASP A 262 -6.33 2.37 22.28
N GLU A 263 -5.99 2.02 21.04
CA GLU A 263 -5.56 0.69 20.62
C GLU A 263 -6.63 -0.41 20.78
N VAL A 264 -7.90 -0.01 20.88
CA VAL A 264 -9.02 -0.94 21.03
C VAL A 264 -9.40 -1.52 19.68
N GLU A 265 -9.48 -2.86 19.59
CA GLU A 265 -10.05 -3.56 18.44
C GLU A 265 -11.56 -3.28 18.39
N ILE A 266 -12.03 -2.66 17.30
CA ILE A 266 -13.42 -2.24 17.12
C ILE A 266 -14.20 -3.13 16.17
N GLU A 267 -13.53 -3.75 15.18
CA GLU A 267 -14.16 -4.62 14.19
C GLU A 267 -13.22 -5.75 13.79
N THR A 268 -13.79 -6.89 13.45
CA THR A 268 -13.06 -8.03 12.87
C THR A 268 -13.80 -8.51 11.62
N HIS A 269 -13.14 -8.45 10.47
CA HIS A 269 -13.69 -8.85 9.20
C HIS A 269 -13.17 -10.24 8.77
N LYS A 270 -14.12 -11.12 8.49
CA LYS A 270 -13.86 -12.50 8.07
C LYS A 270 -14.25 -12.66 6.60
N GLY A 271 -13.57 -13.52 5.88
CA GLY A 271 -13.97 -13.83 4.50
C GLY A 271 -12.84 -14.23 3.58
N HIS A 272 -11.59 -13.91 3.90
CA HIS A 272 -10.45 -14.50 3.21
C HIS A 272 -10.17 -15.93 3.68
N HIS A 273 -9.56 -16.72 2.79
CA HIS A 273 -9.15 -18.10 3.05
C HIS A 273 -7.62 -18.25 3.15
N GLY A 274 -6.90 -17.15 3.17
CA GLY A 274 -5.44 -17.08 3.33
C GLY A 274 -5.01 -15.78 3.99
N PRO A 275 -3.73 -15.65 4.38
CA PRO A 275 -3.19 -14.44 4.97
C PRO A 275 -3.42 -13.20 4.08
N ILE A 276 -3.58 -12.05 4.72
CA ILE A 276 -3.82 -10.77 4.04
C ILE A 276 -2.48 -10.05 3.87
N TRP A 277 -1.95 -10.08 2.65
CA TRP A 277 -0.62 -9.55 2.34
C TRP A 277 -0.58 -8.04 2.14
N SER A 278 -1.69 -7.43 1.72
CA SER A 278 -1.74 -5.99 1.49
C SER A 278 -3.11 -5.44 1.85
N ILE A 279 -3.11 -4.25 2.43
CA ILE A 279 -4.32 -3.49 2.77
C ILE A 279 -4.07 -2.05 2.34
N ALA A 280 -5.07 -1.42 1.72
CA ALA A 280 -5.01 -0.03 1.32
C ALA A 280 -6.36 0.65 1.54
N PHE A 281 -6.36 1.88 2.06
CA PHE A 281 -7.53 2.74 2.09
C PHE A 281 -7.70 3.46 0.75
N SER A 282 -8.94 3.68 0.35
CA SER A 282 -9.26 4.56 -0.78
C SER A 282 -8.85 6.00 -0.46
N PRO A 283 -8.56 6.81 -1.48
CA PRO A 283 -8.08 8.19 -1.27
C PRO A 283 -9.10 9.10 -0.59
N ASP A 284 -10.39 8.77 -0.65
CA ASP A 284 -11.47 9.44 0.05
C ASP A 284 -11.73 8.87 1.46
N GLY A 285 -11.05 7.79 1.84
CA GLY A 285 -11.20 7.13 3.12
C GLY A 285 -12.52 6.39 3.34
N LYS A 286 -13.39 6.32 2.33
CA LYS A 286 -14.74 5.73 2.47
C LYS A 286 -14.79 4.21 2.32
N LEU A 287 -13.71 3.61 1.83
CA LEU A 287 -13.52 2.17 1.79
C LEU A 287 -12.06 1.80 2.02
N TYR A 288 -11.81 0.53 2.25
CA TYR A 288 -10.48 -0.06 2.16
C TYR A 288 -10.57 -1.44 1.47
N ALA A 289 -9.48 -1.83 0.86
CA ALA A 289 -9.35 -3.12 0.21
C ALA A 289 -8.31 -3.98 0.92
N THR A 290 -8.55 -5.29 0.93
CA THR A 290 -7.65 -6.32 1.45
C THR A 290 -7.32 -7.30 0.35
N ALA A 291 -6.04 -7.63 0.17
CA ALA A 291 -5.56 -8.58 -0.82
C ALA A 291 -4.89 -9.78 -0.14
N SER A 292 -5.22 -10.98 -0.59
CA SER A 292 -4.88 -12.21 0.12
C SER A 292 -4.13 -13.22 -0.74
N GLU A 293 -3.55 -14.19 -0.04
CA GLU A 293 -2.98 -15.40 -0.62
C GLU A 293 -4.01 -16.27 -1.33
N ASP A 294 -5.30 -16.14 -0.99
CA ASP A 294 -6.39 -16.84 -1.65
C ASP A 294 -6.69 -16.37 -3.09
N GLY A 295 -5.93 -15.36 -3.58
CA GLY A 295 -6.10 -14.81 -4.93
C GLY A 295 -7.27 -13.83 -5.07
N THR A 296 -7.96 -13.50 -3.98
CA THR A 296 -9.07 -12.55 -4.00
C THR A 296 -8.69 -11.21 -3.39
N ILE A 297 -9.37 -10.17 -3.83
CA ILE A 297 -9.39 -8.85 -3.21
C ILE A 297 -10.79 -8.64 -2.65
N LYS A 298 -10.88 -8.18 -1.40
CA LYS A 298 -12.15 -7.82 -0.78
C LYS A 298 -12.14 -6.34 -0.44
N MET A 299 -13.21 -5.65 -0.85
CA MET A 299 -13.41 -4.24 -0.56
C MET A 299 -14.43 -4.11 0.56
N TRP A 300 -14.12 -3.27 1.54
CA TRP A 300 -14.88 -3.08 2.77
C TRP A 300 -15.28 -1.63 2.89
N LYS A 301 -16.55 -1.39 3.19
CA LYS A 301 -17.08 -0.05 3.40
C LYS A 301 -16.55 0.53 4.72
N ASN A 302 -16.12 1.79 4.69
CA ASN A 302 -15.53 2.52 5.81
C ASN A 302 -16.27 3.83 6.15
N CYS A 303 -17.49 4.01 5.69
CA CYS A 303 -18.30 5.20 5.92
C CYS A 303 -19.75 4.83 6.23
N ASP A 304 -20.50 5.76 6.82
CA ASP A 304 -21.93 5.61 7.01
C ASP A 304 -22.70 5.90 5.71
N GLY A 305 -23.97 5.45 5.64
CA GLY A 305 -24.84 5.73 4.51
C GLY A 305 -24.53 4.90 3.25
N PHE A 306 -24.98 5.37 2.10
CA PHE A 306 -24.77 4.72 0.81
C PHE A 306 -23.39 5.06 0.26
N TYR A 307 -22.70 4.06 -0.31
CA TYR A 307 -21.47 4.27 -1.03
C TYR A 307 -21.23 3.16 -2.06
N GLY A 308 -20.98 3.53 -3.29
CA GLY A 308 -20.76 2.59 -4.39
C GLY A 308 -21.89 1.56 -4.52
N LEU A 309 -21.53 0.29 -4.52
CA LEU A 309 -22.49 -0.83 -4.61
C LEU A 309 -23.11 -1.22 -3.24
N TRP A 310 -22.59 -0.68 -2.13
CA TRP A 310 -23.21 -0.91 -0.82
C TRP A 310 -24.44 -0.03 -0.66
N ARG A 311 -25.61 -0.61 -0.98
CA ARG A 311 -26.90 -0.03 -0.64
C ARG A 311 -27.08 -0.09 0.86
N GLY A 312 -27.54 0.98 1.48
CA GLY A 312 -27.76 1.03 2.92
C GLY A 312 -28.55 -0.20 3.38
N GLY A 313 -28.06 -0.86 4.40
CA GLY A 313 -28.79 -1.94 5.02
C GLY A 313 -30.17 -1.40 5.42
N VAL A 314 -31.22 -2.06 4.97
CA VAL A 314 -32.56 -1.88 5.52
C VAL A 314 -32.40 -2.16 7.01
N GLU A 315 -32.55 -1.14 7.85
CA GLU A 315 -32.78 -1.36 9.26
C GLU A 315 -33.98 -2.31 9.34
N ARG A 316 -33.72 -3.58 9.65
CA ARG A 316 -34.80 -4.44 10.10
C ARG A 316 -35.17 -3.87 11.46
N SER A 317 -36.18 -3.02 11.45
CA SER A 317 -36.96 -2.72 12.65
C SER A 317 -37.36 -4.07 13.25
N ALA A 318 -36.82 -4.36 14.43
CA ALA A 318 -37.30 -5.44 15.25
C ALA A 318 -38.77 -5.14 15.57
N GLU A 319 -39.71 -5.88 14.97
CA GLU A 319 -41.04 -6.08 15.51
C GLU A 319 -40.98 -7.12 16.64
#